data_17e195ce91ac681861f43477a910aea9
#
_entry.id   17e195ce91ac681861f43477a910aea9
#
_cell.length_a   1.000
_cell.length_b   1.000
_cell.length_c   1.000
_cell.angle_alpha   90.00
_cell.angle_beta   90.00
_cell.angle_gamma   90.00
#
_symmetry.space_group_name_H-M   'P 1'
#
loop_
_entity.id
_entity.type
_entity.pdbx_description
1 polymer ?
#
loop_
_entity_poly.entity_id
_entity_poly.type
_entity_poly.pdbx_seq_one_letter_code
_entity_poly.pdbx_strand_id
1 'polypeptide(L)'
;LLDTQATRQLECTLASTLPPHTLMKRAGAAVAAMACAVAPHAQVIWIACGPGNNGGDGLMAAALLANWAAASGTQLTVSWCGNENHMPADARFALQQARNAGVIFSNHPPERCDLGIDALLGLGIRQQDEGHNRTPPSTIDKWVHCLHTRCETLLCVDLPSGLDADTGTYSIAPCK
;
A
#
# COMPACT_ATOMS: atom_id res chain seq x y z
N LEU A 1 21.96 8.98 2.66
CA LEU A 1 20.50 8.98 2.49
C LEU A 1 20.15 10.00 1.41
N LEU A 2 19.22 9.67 0.55
CA LEU A 2 18.68 10.57 -0.47
C LEU A 2 17.41 11.22 0.08
N ASP A 3 17.17 12.47 -0.28
CA ASP A 3 15.88 13.13 -0.05
C ASP A 3 14.82 12.64 -1.03
N THR A 4 13.57 13.05 -0.82
CA THR A 4 12.44 12.63 -1.66
C THR A 4 12.65 12.99 -3.14
N GLN A 5 13.24 14.14 -3.44
CA GLN A 5 13.45 14.58 -4.82
C GLN A 5 14.51 13.73 -5.53
N ALA A 6 15.64 13.48 -4.87
CA ALA A 6 16.72 12.67 -5.41
C ALA A 6 16.28 11.20 -5.61
N THR A 7 15.50 10.65 -4.67
CA THR A 7 14.93 9.31 -4.79
C THR A 7 14.04 9.20 -6.03
N ARG A 8 13.13 10.14 -6.24
CA ARG A 8 12.25 10.17 -7.44
C ARG A 8 13.02 10.31 -8.74
N GLN A 9 14.07 11.14 -8.77
CA GLN A 9 14.91 11.25 -9.97
C GLN A 9 15.61 9.94 -10.29
N LEU A 10 16.14 9.25 -9.27
CA LEU A 10 16.76 7.93 -9.44
C LEU A 10 15.77 6.91 -9.97
N GLU A 11 14.58 6.84 -9.39
CA GLU A 11 13.50 5.94 -9.84
C GLU A 11 13.11 6.20 -11.31
N CYS A 12 12.90 7.46 -11.68
CA CYS A 12 12.60 7.83 -13.07
C CYS A 12 13.72 7.41 -14.03
N THR A 13 14.97 7.61 -13.65
CA THR A 13 16.14 7.23 -14.45
C THR A 13 16.21 5.72 -14.61
N LEU A 14 16.05 4.95 -13.53
CA LEU A 14 16.04 3.49 -13.58
C LEU A 14 14.85 2.95 -14.38
N ALA A 15 13.65 3.51 -14.18
CA ALA A 15 12.46 3.10 -14.92
C ALA A 15 12.64 3.23 -16.43
N SER A 16 13.34 4.27 -16.91
CA SER A 16 13.58 4.48 -18.34
C SER A 16 14.51 3.42 -18.98
N THR A 17 15.30 2.71 -18.18
CA THR A 17 16.26 1.69 -18.63
C THR A 17 15.74 0.27 -18.51
N LEU A 18 14.62 0.08 -17.82
CA LEU A 18 14.05 -1.24 -17.53
C LEU A 18 12.80 -1.51 -18.39
N PRO A 19 12.47 -2.78 -18.64
CA PRO A 19 11.18 -3.12 -19.24
C PRO A 19 10.01 -2.57 -18.42
N PRO A 20 8.86 -2.24 -19.07
CA PRO A 20 7.68 -1.71 -18.38
C PRO A 20 7.28 -2.55 -17.15
N HIS A 21 6.82 -1.87 -16.10
CA HIS A 21 6.33 -2.48 -14.87
C HIS A 21 7.38 -3.26 -14.05
N THR A 22 8.68 -3.19 -14.41
CA THR A 22 9.72 -3.97 -13.71
C THR A 22 9.87 -3.53 -12.24
N LEU A 23 9.91 -2.22 -11.98
CA LEU A 23 10.01 -1.70 -10.61
C LEU A 23 8.81 -2.11 -9.77
N MET A 24 7.59 -1.93 -10.28
CA MET A 24 6.34 -2.34 -9.66
C MET A 24 6.31 -3.84 -9.31
N LYS A 25 6.73 -4.70 -10.25
CA LYS A 25 6.82 -6.15 -10.02
C LYS A 25 7.82 -6.50 -8.92
N ARG A 26 8.98 -5.83 -8.88
CA ARG A 26 10.00 -6.05 -7.85
C ARG A 26 9.53 -5.59 -6.48
N ALA A 27 8.94 -4.40 -6.39
CA ALA A 27 8.40 -3.87 -5.14
C ALA A 27 7.28 -4.76 -4.59
N GLY A 28 6.29 -5.12 -5.42
CA GLY A 28 5.23 -6.02 -5.00
C GLY A 28 5.73 -7.40 -4.58
N ALA A 29 6.76 -7.95 -5.26
CA ALA A 29 7.38 -9.22 -4.87
C ALA A 29 8.10 -9.12 -3.52
N ALA A 30 8.80 -8.01 -3.25
CA ALA A 30 9.44 -7.77 -1.98
C ALA A 30 8.42 -7.67 -0.83
N VAL A 31 7.33 -6.93 -1.05
CA VAL A 31 6.23 -6.81 -0.07
C VAL A 31 5.59 -8.18 0.19
N ALA A 32 5.29 -8.97 -0.85
CA ALA A 32 4.70 -10.29 -0.69
C ALA A 32 5.64 -11.25 0.07
N ALA A 33 6.94 -11.25 -0.25
CA ALA A 33 7.93 -12.06 0.44
C ALA A 33 8.05 -11.67 1.93
N MET A 34 8.06 -10.35 2.21
CA MET A 34 8.11 -9.86 3.58
C MET A 34 6.85 -10.22 4.35
N ALA A 35 5.66 -10.10 3.75
CA ALA A 35 4.39 -10.50 4.37
C ALA A 35 4.41 -11.97 4.82
N CYS A 36 4.85 -12.87 3.94
CA CYS A 36 5.01 -14.29 4.30
C CYS A 36 6.05 -14.52 5.41
N ALA A 37 7.11 -13.71 5.44
CA ALA A 37 8.18 -13.88 6.44
C ALA A 37 7.76 -13.38 7.84
N VAL A 38 7.03 -12.24 7.92
CA VAL A 38 6.65 -11.64 9.21
C VAL A 38 5.37 -12.23 9.80
N ALA A 39 4.51 -12.82 8.96
CA ALA A 39 3.25 -13.40 9.39
C ALA A 39 2.94 -14.73 8.66
N PRO A 40 3.80 -15.76 8.81
CA PRO A 40 3.70 -17.02 8.06
C PRO A 40 2.43 -17.82 8.37
N HIS A 41 1.78 -17.54 9.49
CA HIS A 41 0.58 -18.23 9.97
C HIS A 41 -0.66 -17.34 10.00
N ALA A 42 -0.60 -16.16 9.33
CA ALA A 42 -1.73 -15.25 9.27
C ALA A 42 -2.97 -15.94 8.66
N GLN A 43 -4.10 -15.84 9.35
CA GLN A 43 -5.39 -16.32 8.87
C GLN A 43 -6.15 -15.22 8.12
N VAL A 44 -5.90 -13.96 8.50
CA VAL A 44 -6.52 -12.79 7.87
C VAL A 44 -5.44 -11.77 7.53
N ILE A 45 -5.30 -11.46 6.22
CA ILE A 45 -4.42 -10.41 5.71
C ILE A 45 -5.28 -9.35 5.05
N TRP A 46 -5.07 -8.11 5.45
CA TRP A 46 -5.72 -6.96 4.84
C TRP A 46 -4.68 -6.01 4.24
N ILE A 47 -4.84 -5.68 2.96
CA ILE A 47 -3.99 -4.74 2.24
C ILE A 47 -4.80 -3.49 1.93
N ALA A 48 -4.41 -2.35 2.51
CA ALA A 48 -5.01 -1.06 2.23
C ALA A 48 -4.19 -0.32 1.17
N CYS A 49 -4.77 -0.11 -0.01
CA CYS A 49 -4.10 0.46 -1.18
C CYS A 49 -4.60 1.86 -1.49
N GLY A 50 -3.67 2.79 -1.66
CA GLY A 50 -3.93 4.16 -2.09
C GLY A 50 -4.04 4.32 -3.61
N PRO A 51 -4.22 5.58 -4.08
CA PRO A 51 -4.46 5.87 -5.49
C PRO A 51 -3.20 5.87 -6.37
N GLY A 52 -2.00 5.93 -5.78
CA GLY A 52 -0.71 6.10 -6.45
C GLY A 52 0.07 4.79 -6.65
N ASN A 53 1.37 4.92 -6.95
CA ASN A 53 2.26 3.77 -7.13
C ASN A 53 2.46 2.93 -5.86
N ASN A 54 2.48 3.56 -4.68
CA ASN A 54 2.52 2.82 -3.41
C ASN A 54 1.33 1.86 -3.28
N GLY A 55 0.10 2.34 -3.63
CA GLY A 55 -1.06 1.47 -3.75
C GLY A 55 -0.90 0.37 -4.81
N GLY A 56 -0.21 0.69 -5.91
CA GLY A 56 0.17 -0.28 -6.95
C GLY A 56 1.06 -1.39 -6.42
N ASP A 57 2.05 -1.08 -5.58
CA ASP A 57 2.92 -2.07 -4.95
C ASP A 57 2.13 -3.02 -4.05
N GLY A 58 1.17 -2.48 -3.26
CA GLY A 58 0.24 -3.29 -2.48
C GLY A 58 -0.67 -4.18 -3.33
N LEU A 59 -1.20 -3.66 -4.45
CA LEU A 59 -2.02 -4.42 -5.40
C LEU A 59 -1.22 -5.55 -6.06
N MET A 60 0.04 -5.27 -6.44
CA MET A 60 0.94 -6.28 -7.00
C MET A 60 1.29 -7.35 -5.96
N ALA A 61 1.54 -6.96 -4.71
CA ALA A 61 1.76 -7.90 -3.62
C ALA A 61 0.53 -8.78 -3.39
N ALA A 62 -0.69 -8.22 -3.43
CA ALA A 62 -1.93 -8.98 -3.33
C ALA A 62 -2.06 -10.04 -4.43
N ALA A 63 -1.75 -9.67 -5.70
CA ALA A 63 -1.75 -10.61 -6.81
C ALA A 63 -0.80 -11.79 -6.60
N LEU A 64 0.39 -11.53 -6.06
CA LEU A 64 1.40 -12.56 -5.79
C LEU A 64 1.05 -13.42 -4.57
N LEU A 65 0.40 -12.84 -3.56
CA LEU A 65 -0.03 -13.55 -2.35
C LEU A 65 -1.27 -14.41 -2.58
N ALA A 66 -2.08 -14.17 -3.62
CA ALA A 66 -3.37 -14.81 -3.83
C ALA A 66 -3.28 -16.34 -3.83
N ASN A 67 -2.33 -16.91 -4.57
CA ASN A 67 -2.15 -18.37 -4.63
C ASN A 67 -1.66 -18.96 -3.30
N TRP A 68 -0.75 -18.27 -2.61
CA TRP A 68 -0.27 -18.69 -1.29
C TRP A 68 -1.40 -18.62 -0.27
N ALA A 69 -2.18 -17.55 -0.26
CA ALA A 69 -3.32 -17.39 0.64
C ALA A 69 -4.38 -18.48 0.41
N ALA A 70 -4.70 -18.79 -0.85
CA ALA A 70 -5.63 -19.87 -1.17
C ALA A 70 -5.13 -21.24 -0.70
N ALA A 71 -3.83 -21.52 -0.86
CA ALA A 71 -3.23 -22.80 -0.44
C ALA A 71 -3.15 -22.95 1.07
N SER A 72 -2.95 -21.85 1.81
CA SER A 72 -2.86 -21.83 3.28
C SER A 72 -4.21 -21.67 3.99
N GLY A 73 -5.30 -21.39 3.24
CA GLY A 73 -6.60 -21.05 3.81
C GLY A 73 -6.67 -19.63 4.42
N THR A 74 -5.70 -18.78 4.10
CA THR A 74 -5.64 -17.39 4.56
C THR A 74 -6.68 -16.54 3.82
N GLN A 75 -7.47 -15.77 4.55
CA GLN A 75 -8.36 -14.78 3.98
C GLN A 75 -7.54 -13.54 3.58
N LEU A 76 -7.37 -13.31 2.27
CA LEU A 76 -6.69 -12.14 1.72
C LEU A 76 -7.73 -11.16 1.17
N THR A 77 -7.74 -9.93 1.69
CA THR A 77 -8.68 -8.88 1.27
C THR A 77 -7.91 -7.60 0.96
N VAL A 78 -8.29 -6.94 -0.12
CA VAL A 78 -7.77 -5.63 -0.52
C VAL A 78 -8.84 -4.57 -0.38
N SER A 79 -8.50 -3.44 0.23
CA SER A 79 -9.28 -2.20 0.14
C SER A 79 -8.50 -1.20 -0.70
N TRP A 80 -9.14 -0.62 -1.71
CA TRP A 80 -8.50 0.32 -2.62
C TRP A 80 -9.32 1.61 -2.75
N CYS A 81 -8.70 2.77 -2.51
CA CYS A 81 -9.37 4.08 -2.56
C CYS A 81 -8.97 4.93 -3.78
N GLY A 82 -8.46 4.31 -4.84
CA GLY A 82 -8.09 5.01 -6.07
C GLY A 82 -9.25 5.19 -7.06
N ASN A 83 -8.91 5.86 -8.16
CA ASN A 83 -9.77 6.02 -9.33
C ASN A 83 -9.00 5.56 -10.57
N GLU A 84 -9.52 4.57 -11.30
CA GLU A 84 -8.84 3.97 -12.47
C GLU A 84 -8.49 4.99 -13.55
N ASN A 85 -9.31 6.04 -13.71
CA ASN A 85 -9.08 7.06 -14.72
C ASN A 85 -7.89 7.99 -14.41
N HIS A 86 -7.48 8.06 -13.15
CA HIS A 86 -6.43 8.97 -12.68
C HIS A 86 -5.22 8.24 -12.07
N MET A 87 -5.19 6.90 -12.15
CA MET A 87 -4.06 6.16 -11.56
C MET A 87 -2.87 6.05 -12.53
N PRO A 88 -1.63 5.98 -12.01
CA PRO A 88 -0.43 5.75 -12.80
C PRO A 88 -0.50 4.43 -13.60
N ALA A 89 0.20 4.37 -14.73
CA ALA A 89 0.18 3.19 -15.63
C ALA A 89 0.63 1.90 -14.92
N ASP A 90 1.66 1.98 -14.08
CA ASP A 90 2.18 0.83 -13.33
C ASP A 90 1.18 0.35 -12.26
N ALA A 91 0.54 1.29 -11.55
CA ALA A 91 -0.50 0.96 -10.59
C ALA A 91 -1.74 0.34 -11.26
N ARG A 92 -2.12 0.83 -12.44
CA ARG A 92 -3.20 0.25 -13.25
C ARG A 92 -2.88 -1.18 -13.68
N PHE A 93 -1.65 -1.42 -14.11
CA PHE A 93 -1.16 -2.76 -14.40
C PHE A 93 -1.29 -3.66 -13.17
N ALA A 94 -0.84 -3.21 -12.00
CA ALA A 94 -0.94 -3.97 -10.75
C ALA A 94 -2.40 -4.27 -10.34
N LEU A 95 -3.32 -3.31 -10.51
CA LEU A 95 -4.75 -3.53 -10.28
C LEU A 95 -5.30 -4.65 -11.17
N GLN A 96 -4.92 -4.65 -12.45
CA GLN A 96 -5.33 -5.71 -13.36
C GLN A 96 -4.75 -7.07 -12.96
N GLN A 97 -3.48 -7.12 -12.49
CA GLN A 97 -2.89 -8.38 -11.99
C GLN A 97 -3.63 -8.90 -10.76
N ALA A 98 -3.99 -8.03 -9.81
CA ALA A 98 -4.76 -8.42 -8.63
C ALA A 98 -6.14 -8.97 -8.99
N ARG A 99 -6.85 -8.33 -9.93
CA ARG A 99 -8.13 -8.83 -10.45
C ARG A 99 -8.00 -10.19 -11.13
N ASN A 100 -7.00 -10.35 -12.00
CA ASN A 100 -6.74 -11.61 -12.71
C ASN A 100 -6.37 -12.76 -11.75
N ALA A 101 -5.73 -12.45 -10.62
CA ALA A 101 -5.40 -13.41 -9.58
C ALA A 101 -6.59 -13.76 -8.67
N GLY A 102 -7.77 -13.17 -8.89
CA GLY A 102 -8.97 -13.44 -8.10
C GLY A 102 -8.95 -12.83 -6.70
N VAL A 103 -8.16 -11.79 -6.47
CA VAL A 103 -8.11 -11.09 -5.18
C VAL A 103 -9.47 -10.52 -4.83
N ILE A 104 -9.89 -10.69 -3.58
CA ILE A 104 -11.16 -10.15 -3.07
C ILE A 104 -10.98 -8.67 -2.73
N PHE A 105 -11.80 -7.81 -3.32
CA PHE A 105 -11.85 -6.38 -3.02
C PHE A 105 -13.03 -6.07 -2.10
N SER A 106 -12.78 -5.25 -1.07
CA SER A 106 -13.78 -4.77 -0.12
C SER A 106 -13.56 -3.29 0.20
N ASN A 107 -14.64 -2.52 0.26
CA ASN A 107 -14.58 -1.13 0.72
C ASN A 107 -14.57 -1.03 2.27
N HIS A 108 -14.74 -2.15 2.95
CA HIS A 108 -14.79 -2.23 4.40
C HIS A 108 -13.55 -2.96 4.92
N PRO A 109 -12.76 -2.29 5.80
CA PRO A 109 -11.69 -2.97 6.54
C PRO A 109 -12.25 -4.13 7.37
N PRO A 110 -11.50 -5.23 7.55
CA PRO A 110 -11.89 -6.30 8.46
C PRO A 110 -11.99 -5.78 9.91
N GLU A 111 -12.76 -6.47 10.75
CA GLU A 111 -12.85 -6.11 12.18
C GLU A 111 -11.54 -6.39 12.91
N ARG A 112 -10.83 -7.45 12.51
CA ARG A 112 -9.50 -7.83 12.97
C ARG A 112 -8.71 -8.43 11.83
N CYS A 113 -7.40 -8.27 11.86
CA CYS A 113 -6.48 -8.94 10.94
C CYS A 113 -5.16 -9.28 11.65
N ASP A 114 -4.54 -10.38 11.26
CA ASP A 114 -3.25 -10.79 11.78
C ASP A 114 -2.14 -9.94 11.15
N LEU A 115 -2.27 -9.63 9.86
CA LEU A 115 -1.35 -8.76 9.13
C LEU A 115 -2.10 -7.69 8.36
N GLY A 116 -1.87 -6.42 8.70
CA GLY A 116 -2.22 -5.26 7.90
C GLY A 116 -1.05 -4.84 7.02
N ILE A 117 -1.31 -4.55 5.74
CA ILE A 117 -0.31 -3.99 4.84
C ILE A 117 -0.75 -2.57 4.48
N ASP A 118 0.02 -1.58 4.96
CA ASP A 118 -0.19 -0.18 4.65
C ASP A 118 0.51 0.18 3.34
N ALA A 119 -0.25 0.22 2.27
CA ALA A 119 0.14 0.67 0.94
C ALA A 119 -0.67 1.90 0.50
N LEU A 120 -1.09 2.74 1.46
CA LEU A 120 -1.94 3.90 1.16
C LEU A 120 -1.15 5.05 0.57
N LEU A 121 -0.11 5.51 1.28
CA LEU A 121 0.70 6.67 0.90
C LEU A 121 2.18 6.31 1.07
N GLY A 122 3.01 6.72 0.11
CA GLY A 122 4.47 6.62 0.17
C GLY A 122 5.08 8.01 0.03
N LEU A 123 6.30 8.12 -0.53
CA LEU A 123 7.03 9.38 -0.78
C LEU A 123 6.23 10.44 -1.57
N GLY A 124 5.05 10.08 -2.09
CA GLY A 124 4.20 10.92 -2.94
C GLY A 124 3.36 11.98 -2.24
N ILE A 125 3.39 12.05 -0.92
CA ILE A 125 2.58 13.03 -0.17
C ILE A 125 3.13 14.43 -0.46
N ARG A 126 2.39 15.24 -1.23
CA ARG A 126 2.54 16.69 -1.17
C ARG A 126 1.73 17.17 0.02
N GLN A 127 2.34 17.90 0.94
CA GLN A 127 1.60 18.75 1.84
C GLN A 127 0.78 19.72 0.98
N GLN A 128 -0.49 19.42 0.75
CA GLN A 128 -1.43 20.38 0.22
C GLN A 128 -2.19 20.94 1.40
N ASP A 129 -1.93 22.23 1.62
CA ASP A 129 -2.71 23.19 2.40
C ASP A 129 -2.81 22.95 3.90
N GLU A 130 -1.92 23.64 4.61
CA GLU A 130 -2.14 24.13 5.99
C GLU A 130 -3.36 25.10 6.03
N GLY A 131 -4.51 24.65 5.59
CA GLY A 131 -5.77 25.34 5.71
C GLY A 131 -6.59 24.77 6.86
N HIS A 132 -6.81 25.59 7.86
CA HIS A 132 -7.51 25.33 9.12
C HIS A 132 -8.99 24.94 9.02
N ASN A 133 -9.38 24.08 8.08
CA ASN A 133 -10.72 23.50 8.07
C ASN A 133 -10.60 22.00 7.76
N ARG A 134 -10.38 21.18 8.79
CA ARG A 134 -10.42 19.73 8.64
C ARG A 134 -11.84 19.30 8.25
N THR A 135 -12.04 19.08 6.97
CA THR A 135 -13.06 18.20 6.41
C THR A 135 -13.10 16.89 7.22
N PRO A 136 -14.25 16.20 7.32
CA PRO A 136 -14.33 14.92 7.99
C PRO A 136 -13.21 13.97 7.50
N PRO A 137 -12.70 13.07 8.38
CA PRO A 137 -11.55 12.21 8.07
C PRO A 137 -11.72 11.54 6.71
N SER A 138 -10.71 11.65 5.86
CA SER A 138 -10.72 11.01 4.53
C SER A 138 -10.80 9.50 4.67
N THR A 139 -11.10 8.79 3.57
CA THR A 139 -11.03 7.31 3.57
C THR A 139 -9.65 6.82 3.98
N ILE A 140 -8.59 7.52 3.57
CA ILE A 140 -7.21 7.18 3.94
C ILE A 140 -7.01 7.32 5.44
N ASP A 141 -7.44 8.44 6.08
CA ASP A 141 -7.32 8.61 7.54
C ASP A 141 -8.02 7.49 8.31
N LYS A 142 -9.23 7.13 7.87
CA LYS A 142 -10.00 6.03 8.48
C LYS A 142 -9.29 4.68 8.33
N TRP A 143 -8.69 4.40 7.19
CA TRP A 143 -8.01 3.13 6.96
C TRP A 143 -6.67 3.07 7.70
N VAL A 144 -5.92 4.17 7.78
CA VAL A 144 -4.73 4.26 8.64
C VAL A 144 -5.11 3.95 10.10
N HIS A 145 -6.18 4.58 10.61
CA HIS A 145 -6.70 4.27 11.95
C HIS A 145 -7.06 2.79 12.12
N CYS A 146 -7.75 2.18 11.14
CA CYS A 146 -8.09 0.77 11.19
C CYS A 146 -6.85 -0.14 11.17
N LEU A 147 -5.83 0.16 10.36
CA LEU A 147 -4.57 -0.57 10.32
C LEU A 147 -3.91 -0.63 11.70
N HIS A 148 -3.84 0.51 12.39
CA HIS A 148 -3.22 0.59 13.71
C HIS A 148 -4.04 -0.03 14.83
N THR A 149 -5.37 -0.09 14.71
CA THR A 149 -6.25 -0.53 15.81
C THR A 149 -6.77 -1.95 15.66
N ARG A 150 -6.73 -2.52 14.45
CA ARG A 150 -7.35 -3.81 14.14
C ARG A 150 -6.37 -4.89 13.72
N CYS A 151 -5.14 -4.53 13.34
CA CYS A 151 -4.14 -5.47 12.89
C CYS A 151 -3.12 -5.76 13.98
N GLU A 152 -2.75 -7.03 14.16
CA GLU A 152 -1.76 -7.46 15.15
C GLU A 152 -0.34 -7.11 14.70
N THR A 153 -0.07 -7.28 13.42
CA THR A 153 1.19 -6.89 12.77
C THR A 153 0.89 -5.90 11.66
N LEU A 154 1.73 -4.86 11.53
CA LEU A 154 1.63 -3.86 10.47
C LEU A 154 2.90 -3.84 9.63
N LEU A 155 2.74 -4.02 8.32
CA LEU A 155 3.80 -3.88 7.32
C LEU A 155 3.52 -2.64 6.49
N CYS A 156 4.40 -1.64 6.56
CA CYS A 156 4.27 -0.43 5.76
C CYS A 156 5.09 -0.55 4.47
N VAL A 157 4.47 -0.23 3.35
CA VAL A 157 5.12 -0.20 2.03
C VAL A 157 5.73 1.18 1.86
N ASP A 158 7.04 1.23 1.56
CA ASP A 158 7.83 2.46 1.46
C ASP A 158 7.95 3.18 2.82
N LEU A 159 6.88 3.81 3.30
CA LEU A 159 6.80 4.54 4.57
C LEU A 159 5.46 4.30 5.25
N PRO A 160 5.37 4.44 6.59
CA PRO A 160 4.08 4.54 7.25
C PRO A 160 3.26 5.69 6.68
N SER A 161 2.02 5.43 6.29
CA SER A 161 1.17 6.44 5.67
C SER A 161 0.96 7.63 6.59
N GLY A 162 1.22 8.82 6.05
CA GLY A 162 1.18 10.08 6.79
C GLY A 162 2.52 10.54 7.35
N LEU A 163 3.57 9.72 7.29
CA LEU A 163 4.93 10.15 7.64
C LEU A 163 5.55 10.94 6.47
N ASP A 164 6.03 12.13 6.75
CA ASP A 164 6.83 12.92 5.84
C ASP A 164 8.29 12.45 5.89
N ALA A 165 8.82 12.00 4.75
CA ALA A 165 10.16 11.41 4.66
C ALA A 165 11.30 12.40 4.90
N ASP A 166 11.09 13.67 4.57
CA ASP A 166 12.12 14.70 4.66
C ASP A 166 12.16 15.34 6.05
N THR A 167 11.02 15.46 6.73
CA THR A 167 10.91 16.12 8.04
C THR A 167 10.75 15.17 9.22
N GLY A 168 10.32 13.93 8.96
CA GLY A 168 9.99 12.95 10.00
C GLY A 168 8.70 13.27 10.79
N THR A 169 7.89 14.21 10.29
CA THR A 169 6.61 14.58 10.95
C THR A 169 5.46 13.75 10.41
N TYR A 170 4.43 13.54 11.24
CA TYR A 170 3.20 12.85 10.83
C TYR A 170 2.09 13.84 10.50
N SER A 171 1.50 13.74 9.33
CA SER A 171 0.27 14.44 8.93
C SER A 171 -0.99 13.70 9.39
N ILE A 172 -0.90 12.36 9.49
CA ILE A 172 -1.93 11.47 10.03
C ILE A 172 -1.32 10.85 11.28
N ALA A 173 -1.78 11.23 12.47
CA ALA A 173 -1.20 10.72 13.70
C ALA A 173 -1.45 9.19 13.82
N PRO A 174 -0.41 8.37 14.00
CA PRO A 174 -0.61 6.98 14.35
C PRO A 174 -1.33 6.90 15.71
N CYS A 175 -2.31 6.01 15.83
CA CYS A 175 -2.92 5.72 17.13
C CYS A 175 -1.87 5.07 18.05
N LYS A 176 -1.84 5.53 19.30
CA LYS A 176 -1.02 4.94 20.36
C LYS A 176 -1.57 3.59 20.77
#